data_1c4610fc4cc4404ee7741eb7ed761e3d
#
_entry.id   1c4610fc4cc4404ee7741eb7ed761e3d
#
_cell.length_a   1.000
_cell.length_b   1.000
_cell.length_c   1.000
_cell.angle_alpha   90.00
_cell.angle_beta   90.00
_cell.angle_gamma   90.00
#
_symmetry.space_group_name_H-M   'P 1'
#
loop_
_entity.id
_entity.type
_entity.pdbx_description
1 polymer ?
#
loop_
_entity_poly.entity_id
_entity_poly.type
_entity_poly.pdbx_seq_one_letter_code
_entity_poly.pdbx_strand_id
1 'polypeptide(L)'
;LARLGSQCRIFAPMYRQFSLGALRARMSGGAAVPTRGTPADAAADVDDAWAWYLANENKGRGVVILGHSQGSGQITRLIAAKVDGKPDQAKLVSAIVMGSTVQVPKGADVGGTFKSIPVCKSASQTGCVISFSSFRDNVPPSETAGFGLGRGETEAVCTNPAALGGGKATNPKAYWSTGDKEWVKGKKIDTPFVMTPGLITTECVSKNNHTYVEVHVNADPKDPRIDDPATD
;
A
#
# COMPACT_ATOMS: atom_id res chain seq x y z
N LEU A 1 0.25 11.10 0.77
CA LEU A 1 -1.09 11.75 0.77
C LEU A 1 -1.02 13.20 0.31
N ALA A 2 -0.07 14.02 0.78
CA ALA A 2 0.00 15.45 0.48
C ALA A 2 -0.07 15.77 -1.03
N ARG A 3 0.54 14.95 -1.88
CA ARG A 3 0.49 15.14 -3.35
C ARG A 3 -0.90 14.90 -3.95
N LEU A 4 -1.72 14.07 -3.34
CA LEU A 4 -3.10 13.87 -3.80
C LEU A 4 -3.97 15.10 -3.55
N GLY A 5 -3.61 15.95 -2.58
CA GLY A 5 -4.34 17.18 -2.27
C GLY A 5 -4.38 18.21 -3.40
N SER A 6 -3.47 18.13 -4.39
CA SER A 6 -3.52 18.96 -5.59
C SER A 6 -4.58 18.52 -6.61
N GLN A 7 -5.09 17.28 -6.49
CA GLN A 7 -6.04 16.69 -7.44
C GLN A 7 -7.36 16.27 -6.77
N CYS A 8 -7.33 16.00 -5.46
CA CYS A 8 -8.45 15.45 -4.72
C CYS A 8 -8.72 16.25 -3.45
N ARG A 9 -9.99 16.29 -3.03
CA ARG A 9 -10.31 16.66 -1.65
C ARG A 9 -9.93 15.49 -0.75
N ILE A 10 -9.17 15.76 0.30
CA ILE A 10 -8.69 14.72 1.22
C ILE A 10 -9.57 14.70 2.47
N PHE A 11 -10.03 13.50 2.84
CA PHE A 11 -10.70 13.20 4.09
C PHE A 11 -9.86 12.16 4.83
N ALA A 12 -9.39 12.51 6.01
CA ALA A 12 -8.56 11.65 6.85
C ALA A 12 -9.24 11.51 8.22
N PRO A 13 -10.13 10.51 8.38
CA PRO A 13 -10.86 10.34 9.63
C PRO A 13 -9.92 9.94 10.77
N MET A 14 -10.16 10.50 11.95
CA MET A 14 -9.59 10.03 13.20
C MET A 14 -10.33 8.77 13.63
N TYR A 15 -9.60 7.71 13.94
CA TYR A 15 -10.16 6.46 14.46
C TYR A 15 -9.29 5.93 15.61
N ARG A 16 -9.82 5.07 16.45
CA ARG A 16 -9.12 4.48 17.60
C ARG A 16 -8.08 3.45 17.14
N GLN A 17 -6.99 3.95 16.58
CA GLN A 17 -5.88 3.15 16.09
C GLN A 17 -5.03 2.59 17.23
N PHE A 18 -4.40 1.44 16.99
CA PHE A 18 -3.39 0.92 17.89
C PHE A 18 -2.10 1.75 17.83
N SER A 19 -1.48 1.98 18.98
CA SER A 19 -0.13 2.55 19.03
C SER A 19 0.90 1.60 18.40
N LEU A 20 2.04 2.14 17.95
CA LEU A 20 3.12 1.30 17.42
C LEU A 20 3.61 0.25 18.41
N GLY A 21 3.64 0.59 19.71
CA GLY A 21 4.00 -0.37 20.77
C GLY A 21 3.02 -1.55 20.84
N ALA A 22 1.71 -1.28 20.80
CA ALA A 22 0.69 -2.31 20.81
C ALA A 22 0.72 -3.18 19.54
N LEU A 23 0.97 -2.58 18.37
CA LEU A 23 1.11 -3.31 17.12
C LEU A 23 2.35 -4.23 17.14
N ARG A 24 3.49 -3.72 17.58
CA ARG A 24 4.72 -4.52 17.69
C ARG A 24 4.54 -5.70 18.64
N ALA A 25 3.99 -5.48 19.83
CA ALA A 25 3.71 -6.54 20.80
C ALA A 25 2.80 -7.62 20.18
N ARG A 26 1.74 -7.21 19.46
CA ARG A 26 0.84 -8.14 18.79
C ARG A 26 1.52 -8.94 17.67
N MET A 27 2.39 -8.31 16.88
CA MET A 27 3.10 -8.97 15.77
C MET A 27 4.19 -9.92 16.24
N SER A 28 4.84 -9.62 17.37
CA SER A 28 5.91 -10.44 17.96
C SER A 28 5.42 -11.52 18.94
N GLY A 29 4.09 -11.65 19.15
CA GLY A 29 3.53 -12.55 20.16
C GLY A 29 3.84 -12.14 21.60
N GLY A 30 4.24 -10.86 21.80
CA GLY A 30 4.53 -10.32 23.14
C GLY A 30 3.30 -10.07 23.99
N ALA A 31 3.53 -9.64 25.25
CA ALA A 31 2.46 -9.32 26.19
C ALA A 31 1.53 -8.23 25.63
N ALA A 32 0.24 -8.37 25.87
CA ALA A 32 -0.75 -7.40 25.42
C ALA A 32 -0.48 -6.03 26.04
N VAL A 33 -0.37 -5.01 25.20
CA VAL A 33 -0.25 -3.61 25.63
C VAL A 33 -1.66 -3.04 25.80
N PRO A 34 -1.99 -2.41 26.93
CA PRO A 34 -3.29 -1.79 27.12
C PRO A 34 -3.61 -0.77 26.02
N THR A 35 -4.80 -0.86 25.44
CA THR A 35 -5.28 0.05 24.39
C THR A 35 -6.58 0.71 24.84
N ARG A 36 -6.83 1.95 24.38
CA ARG A 36 -8.10 2.66 24.70
C ARG A 36 -9.28 2.21 23.86
N GLY A 37 -9.09 1.26 22.96
CA GLY A 37 -10.13 0.72 22.08
C GLY A 37 -9.80 -0.70 21.66
N THR A 38 -10.80 -1.36 21.12
CA THR A 38 -10.70 -2.70 20.53
C THR A 38 -10.58 -2.62 19.00
N PRO A 39 -10.23 -3.72 18.31
CA PRO A 39 -10.31 -3.78 16.84
C PRO A 39 -11.72 -3.47 16.31
N ALA A 40 -12.76 -3.84 17.05
CA ALA A 40 -14.15 -3.56 16.71
C ALA A 40 -14.47 -2.06 16.78
N ASP A 41 -13.94 -1.37 17.81
CA ASP A 41 -14.10 0.08 17.94
C ASP A 41 -13.42 0.82 16.78
N ALA A 42 -12.18 0.43 16.43
CA ALA A 42 -11.48 1.01 15.29
C ALA A 42 -12.24 0.78 13.96
N ALA A 43 -12.85 -0.39 13.81
CA ALA A 43 -13.66 -0.72 12.67
C ALA A 43 -14.94 0.13 12.59
N ALA A 44 -15.63 0.30 13.74
CA ALA A 44 -16.85 1.11 13.82
C ALA A 44 -16.56 2.58 13.49
N ASP A 45 -15.47 3.14 14.04
CA ASP A 45 -15.06 4.53 13.76
C ASP A 45 -14.86 4.78 12.25
N VAL A 46 -14.25 3.82 11.55
CA VAL A 46 -14.02 3.91 10.09
C VAL A 46 -15.33 3.74 9.31
N ASP A 47 -16.23 2.86 9.75
CA ASP A 47 -17.55 2.68 9.15
C ASP A 47 -18.41 3.95 9.31
N ASP A 48 -18.41 4.55 10.48
CA ASP A 48 -19.15 5.79 10.77
C ASP A 48 -18.61 6.95 9.94
N ALA A 49 -17.28 7.07 9.84
CA ALA A 49 -16.65 8.08 9.00
C ALA A 49 -17.01 7.92 7.51
N TRP A 50 -17.05 6.68 7.03
CA TRP A 50 -17.48 6.39 5.66
C TRP A 50 -18.93 6.76 5.42
N ALA A 51 -19.83 6.36 6.32
CA ALA A 51 -21.25 6.68 6.22
C ALA A 51 -21.49 8.20 6.27
N TRP A 52 -20.81 8.89 7.19
CA TRP A 52 -20.90 10.35 7.29
C TRP A 52 -20.39 11.04 6.01
N TYR A 53 -19.25 10.60 5.47
CA TYR A 53 -18.69 11.13 4.24
C TYR A 53 -19.68 10.97 3.06
N LEU A 54 -20.27 9.80 2.91
CA LEU A 54 -21.25 9.56 1.84
C LEU A 54 -22.47 10.47 1.95
N ALA A 55 -22.98 10.64 3.16
CA ALA A 55 -24.16 11.44 3.41
C ALA A 55 -23.93 12.95 3.24
N ASN A 56 -22.77 13.46 3.64
CA ASN A 56 -22.54 14.89 3.78
C ASN A 56 -21.62 15.48 2.69
N GLU A 57 -20.62 14.73 2.25
CA GLU A 57 -19.52 15.30 1.48
C GLU A 57 -19.32 14.71 0.09
N ASN A 58 -19.73 13.47 -0.16
CA ASN A 58 -19.47 12.78 -1.43
C ASN A 58 -20.15 13.46 -2.63
N LYS A 59 -21.42 13.77 -2.51
CA LYS A 59 -22.21 14.48 -3.56
C LYS A 59 -22.06 13.83 -4.94
N GLY A 60 -22.09 12.49 -4.99
CA GLY A 60 -21.99 11.71 -6.23
C GLY A 60 -20.60 11.61 -6.86
N ARG A 61 -19.56 12.07 -6.19
CA ARG A 61 -18.18 12.05 -6.73
C ARG A 61 -17.55 10.67 -6.66
N GLY A 62 -16.61 10.43 -7.59
CA GLY A 62 -15.71 9.29 -7.51
C GLY A 62 -14.81 9.36 -6.27
N VAL A 63 -14.47 8.19 -5.73
CA VAL A 63 -13.71 8.06 -4.48
C VAL A 63 -12.47 7.21 -4.70
N VAL A 64 -11.33 7.71 -4.24
CA VAL A 64 -10.11 6.92 -4.01
C VAL A 64 -10.05 6.59 -2.53
N ILE A 65 -10.03 5.29 -2.20
CA ILE A 65 -9.88 4.81 -0.82
C ILE A 65 -8.45 4.36 -0.63
N LEU A 66 -7.71 5.00 0.28
CA LEU A 66 -6.30 4.73 0.49
C LEU A 66 -6.00 4.37 1.94
N GLY A 67 -5.20 3.33 2.15
CA GLY A 67 -4.69 2.94 3.45
C GLY A 67 -3.25 2.44 3.39
N HIS A 68 -2.56 2.60 4.51
CA HIS A 68 -1.21 2.10 4.70
C HIS A 68 -1.11 1.33 6.02
N SER A 69 -0.44 0.18 6.01
CA SER A 69 -0.21 -0.66 7.19
C SER A 69 -1.52 -0.97 7.93
N GLN A 70 -1.67 -0.59 9.19
CA GLN A 70 -2.90 -0.76 9.97
C GLN A 70 -4.12 -0.16 9.27
N GLY A 71 -3.97 1.01 8.65
CA GLY A 71 -5.02 1.64 7.85
C GLY A 71 -5.44 0.80 6.65
N SER A 72 -4.51 0.07 6.02
CA SER A 72 -4.85 -0.87 4.94
C SER A 72 -5.76 -2.00 5.41
N GLY A 73 -5.51 -2.54 6.61
CA GLY A 73 -6.40 -3.53 7.21
C GLY A 73 -7.83 -2.98 7.41
N GLN A 74 -7.94 -1.74 7.88
CA GLN A 74 -9.24 -1.10 8.09
C GLN A 74 -9.98 -0.85 6.77
N ILE A 75 -9.32 -0.29 5.75
CA ILE A 75 -10.00 -0.05 4.47
C ILE A 75 -10.32 -1.34 3.72
N THR A 76 -9.50 -2.39 3.82
CA THR A 76 -9.79 -3.70 3.23
C THR A 76 -11.08 -4.26 3.79
N ARG A 77 -11.24 -4.22 5.13
CA ARG A 77 -12.48 -4.63 5.80
C ARG A 77 -13.67 -3.75 5.38
N LEU A 78 -13.49 -2.43 5.39
CA LEU A 78 -14.54 -1.49 4.97
C LEU A 78 -15.00 -1.78 3.55
N ILE A 79 -14.06 -1.88 2.61
CA ILE A 79 -14.36 -2.12 1.19
C ILE A 79 -15.10 -3.44 1.02
N ALA A 80 -14.62 -4.53 1.62
CA ALA A 80 -15.26 -5.83 1.53
C ALA A 80 -16.68 -5.84 2.12
N ALA A 81 -16.93 -5.10 3.19
CA ALA A 81 -18.22 -5.07 3.88
C ALA A 81 -19.22 -4.07 3.28
N LYS A 82 -18.76 -2.91 2.80
CA LYS A 82 -19.63 -1.78 2.49
C LYS A 82 -19.58 -1.34 1.01
N VAL A 83 -18.56 -1.71 0.26
CA VAL A 83 -18.34 -1.24 -1.12
C VAL A 83 -18.45 -2.39 -2.13
N ASP A 84 -17.73 -3.49 -1.89
CA ASP A 84 -17.64 -4.62 -2.82
C ASP A 84 -18.99 -5.29 -3.05
N GLY A 85 -19.45 -5.30 -4.29
CA GLY A 85 -20.77 -5.81 -4.67
C GLY A 85 -21.96 -4.96 -4.16
N LYS A 86 -21.71 -3.72 -3.68
CA LYS A 86 -22.73 -2.80 -3.18
C LYS A 86 -22.91 -1.60 -4.14
N PRO A 87 -23.99 -0.84 -4.04
CA PRO A 87 -24.21 0.33 -4.90
C PRO A 87 -23.07 1.36 -4.88
N ASP A 88 -22.37 1.49 -3.75
CA ASP A 88 -21.23 2.41 -3.61
C ASP A 88 -19.99 1.98 -4.38
N GLN A 89 -19.92 0.73 -4.86
CA GLN A 89 -18.84 0.28 -5.75
C GLN A 89 -18.80 1.13 -7.04
N ALA A 90 -19.93 1.59 -7.53
CA ALA A 90 -19.99 2.45 -8.73
C ALA A 90 -19.27 3.80 -8.55
N LYS A 91 -19.02 4.21 -7.30
CA LYS A 91 -18.26 5.42 -6.98
C LYS A 91 -16.76 5.18 -6.86
N LEU A 92 -16.33 3.91 -6.79
CA LEU A 92 -14.91 3.59 -6.57
C LEU A 92 -14.09 3.92 -7.81
N VAL A 93 -13.19 4.88 -7.69
CA VAL A 93 -12.16 5.14 -8.70
C VAL A 93 -10.99 4.19 -8.51
N SER A 94 -10.48 4.06 -7.29
CA SER A 94 -9.41 3.12 -6.97
C SER A 94 -9.38 2.84 -5.47
N ALA A 95 -9.05 1.60 -5.11
CA ALA A 95 -8.64 1.23 -3.76
C ALA A 95 -7.11 1.05 -3.74
N ILE A 96 -6.40 1.79 -2.88
CA ILE A 96 -4.94 1.71 -2.74
C ILE A 96 -4.60 1.13 -1.37
N VAL A 97 -4.20 -0.15 -1.36
CA VAL A 97 -3.94 -0.94 -0.15
C VAL A 97 -2.45 -1.24 -0.05
N MET A 98 -1.74 -0.51 0.81
CA MET A 98 -0.28 -0.63 0.96
C MET A 98 0.11 -1.22 2.31
N GLY A 99 1.02 -2.20 2.31
CA GLY A 99 1.48 -2.84 3.55
C GLY A 99 0.40 -3.70 4.22
N SER A 100 -0.50 -4.27 3.42
CA SER A 100 -1.43 -5.34 3.78
C SER A 100 -1.60 -6.25 2.57
N THR A 101 -2.03 -7.48 2.78
CA THR A 101 -2.13 -8.47 1.72
C THR A 101 -3.59 -8.62 1.26
N VAL A 102 -3.87 -8.22 0.04
CA VAL A 102 -5.10 -8.56 -0.67
C VAL A 102 -4.87 -9.90 -1.37
N GLN A 103 -5.82 -10.82 -1.25
CA GLN A 103 -5.74 -12.17 -1.85
C GLN A 103 -6.67 -12.28 -3.04
N VAL A 104 -6.23 -13.00 -4.07
CA VAL A 104 -7.05 -13.46 -5.19
C VAL A 104 -6.84 -14.96 -5.39
N PRO A 105 -7.78 -15.71 -5.99
CA PRO A 105 -7.50 -17.09 -6.41
C PRO A 105 -6.29 -17.09 -7.36
N LYS A 106 -5.47 -18.13 -7.30
CA LYS A 106 -4.27 -18.25 -8.14
C LYS A 106 -4.61 -18.08 -9.61
N GLY A 107 -3.92 -17.15 -10.28
CA GLY A 107 -4.13 -16.82 -11.69
C GLY A 107 -5.38 -15.99 -11.98
N ALA A 108 -6.10 -15.54 -10.97
CA ALA A 108 -7.28 -14.70 -11.14
C ALA A 108 -7.02 -13.25 -10.71
N ASP A 109 -7.92 -12.35 -11.10
CA ASP A 109 -7.84 -10.92 -10.77
C ASP A 109 -8.90 -10.49 -9.75
N VAL A 110 -9.82 -11.37 -9.41
CA VAL A 110 -10.98 -11.08 -8.57
C VAL A 110 -11.45 -12.38 -7.90
N GLY A 111 -12.26 -12.27 -6.86
CA GLY A 111 -12.91 -13.43 -6.22
C GLY A 111 -12.25 -13.90 -4.92
N GLY A 112 -11.23 -13.21 -4.45
CA GLY A 112 -10.57 -13.48 -3.17
C GLY A 112 -11.05 -12.58 -2.03
N THR A 113 -10.20 -11.67 -1.59
CA THR A 113 -10.53 -10.66 -0.57
C THR A 113 -11.73 -9.83 -0.97
N PHE A 114 -11.77 -9.43 -2.24
CA PHE A 114 -12.91 -8.77 -2.87
C PHE A 114 -13.57 -9.71 -3.86
N LYS A 115 -14.90 -9.73 -3.89
CA LYS A 115 -15.68 -10.63 -4.74
C LYS A 115 -15.95 -10.06 -6.12
N SER A 116 -16.00 -8.74 -6.23
CA SER A 116 -16.40 -8.02 -7.45
C SER A 116 -15.39 -6.95 -7.88
N ILE A 117 -14.55 -6.44 -6.97
CA ILE A 117 -13.54 -5.43 -7.29
C ILE A 117 -12.29 -6.14 -7.81
N PRO A 118 -11.92 -5.94 -9.09
CA PRO A 118 -10.75 -6.58 -9.68
C PRO A 118 -9.45 -5.87 -9.30
N VAL A 119 -8.33 -6.54 -9.54
CA VAL A 119 -6.99 -5.95 -9.51
C VAL A 119 -6.82 -4.98 -10.68
N CYS A 120 -6.16 -3.84 -10.45
CA CYS A 120 -5.83 -2.90 -11.52
C CYS A 120 -4.76 -3.48 -12.45
N LYS A 121 -5.01 -3.42 -13.77
CA LYS A 121 -4.10 -3.90 -14.82
C LYS A 121 -3.65 -2.81 -15.79
N SER A 122 -4.09 -1.59 -15.61
CA SER A 122 -3.60 -0.44 -16.38
C SER A 122 -3.73 0.85 -15.62
N ALA A 123 -2.96 1.87 -16.00
CA ALA A 123 -2.97 3.17 -15.37
C ALA A 123 -4.30 3.94 -15.58
N SER A 124 -5.07 3.59 -16.59
CA SER A 124 -6.37 4.21 -16.91
C SER A 124 -7.56 3.46 -16.33
N GLN A 125 -7.35 2.29 -15.75
CA GLN A 125 -8.44 1.49 -15.18
C GLN A 125 -8.95 2.11 -13.89
N THR A 126 -10.28 2.18 -13.76
CA THR A 126 -10.98 2.59 -12.54
C THR A 126 -11.81 1.43 -11.97
N GLY A 127 -12.30 1.57 -10.75
CA GLY A 127 -13.09 0.53 -10.07
C GLY A 127 -12.26 -0.68 -9.66
N CYS A 128 -10.95 -0.53 -9.45
CA CYS A 128 -10.03 -1.63 -9.20
C CYS A 128 -9.15 -1.38 -7.97
N VAL A 129 -8.45 -2.42 -7.50
CA VAL A 129 -7.54 -2.35 -6.36
C VAL A 129 -6.08 -2.36 -6.82
N ILE A 130 -5.30 -1.44 -6.22
CA ILE A 130 -3.83 -1.42 -6.26
C ILE A 130 -3.37 -1.93 -4.89
N SER A 131 -2.66 -3.04 -4.88
CA SER A 131 -2.10 -3.61 -3.65
C SER A 131 -0.76 -4.24 -3.93
N PHE A 132 0.18 -4.03 -3.04
CA PHE A 132 1.50 -4.66 -3.08
C PHE A 132 2.18 -4.63 -1.72
N SER A 133 3.05 -5.59 -1.50
CA SER A 133 4.15 -5.53 -0.54
C SER A 133 5.44 -5.35 -1.32
N SER A 134 6.47 -4.78 -0.75
CA SER A 134 7.75 -4.60 -1.42
C SER A 134 8.90 -5.16 -0.58
N PHE A 135 9.84 -5.81 -1.26
CA PHE A 135 11.07 -6.32 -0.68
C PHE A 135 12.24 -6.03 -1.60
N ARG A 136 13.40 -5.89 -1.04
CA ARG A 136 14.64 -5.77 -1.83
C ARG A 136 15.02 -7.13 -2.39
N ASP A 137 15.63 -7.16 -3.57
CA ASP A 137 16.10 -8.39 -4.21
C ASP A 137 17.15 -9.13 -3.38
N ASN A 138 18.00 -8.40 -2.64
CA ASN A 138 19.01 -8.95 -1.73
C ASN A 138 18.48 -9.23 -0.31
N VAL A 139 17.22 -8.84 0.01
CA VAL A 139 16.54 -9.12 1.29
C VAL A 139 15.11 -9.55 0.98
N PRO A 140 14.91 -10.74 0.38
CA PRO A 140 13.57 -11.24 0.06
C PRO A 140 12.78 -11.56 1.34
N PRO A 141 11.45 -11.73 1.24
CA PRO A 141 10.64 -12.13 2.39
C PRO A 141 11.12 -13.47 2.95
N SER A 142 11.19 -13.57 4.28
CA SER A 142 11.39 -14.86 4.95
C SER A 142 10.17 -15.77 4.74
N GLU A 143 10.33 -17.08 4.88
CA GLU A 143 9.23 -18.06 4.72
C GLU A 143 8.04 -17.77 5.64
N THR A 144 8.29 -17.16 6.80
CA THR A 144 7.27 -16.81 7.80
C THR A 144 6.72 -15.39 7.64
N ALA A 145 7.23 -14.61 6.68
CA ALA A 145 6.76 -13.25 6.45
C ALA A 145 5.28 -13.26 6.01
N GLY A 146 4.42 -12.53 6.71
CA GLY A 146 3.00 -12.45 6.37
C GLY A 146 2.68 -11.55 5.17
N PHE A 147 3.63 -10.66 4.78
CA PHE A 147 3.44 -9.74 3.67
C PHE A 147 3.73 -10.41 2.33
N GLY A 148 2.80 -10.31 1.40
CA GLY A 148 2.92 -10.95 0.09
C GLY A 148 2.68 -12.46 0.09
N LEU A 149 2.39 -13.08 1.25
CA LEU A 149 2.20 -14.52 1.37
C LEU A 149 0.86 -14.97 0.77
N GLY A 150 0.90 -15.95 -0.12
CA GLY A 150 -0.28 -16.67 -0.60
C GLY A 150 -0.84 -17.61 0.47
N ARG A 151 -2.15 -17.86 0.47
CA ARG A 151 -2.83 -18.70 1.46
C ARG A 151 -3.72 -19.75 0.79
N GLY A 152 -3.36 -21.02 0.94
CA GLY A 152 -4.10 -22.13 0.31
C GLY A 152 -4.14 -21.95 -1.21
N GLU A 153 -5.33 -21.89 -1.77
CA GLU A 153 -5.56 -21.72 -3.22
C GLU A 153 -5.56 -20.26 -3.68
N THR A 154 -5.11 -19.34 -2.80
CA THR A 154 -5.00 -17.91 -3.16
C THR A 154 -3.54 -17.46 -3.22
N GLU A 155 -3.32 -16.38 -3.94
CA GLU A 155 -2.05 -15.66 -4.00
C GLU A 155 -2.23 -14.21 -3.58
N ALA A 156 -1.15 -13.60 -3.12
CA ALA A 156 -1.16 -12.17 -2.80
C ALA A 156 -1.17 -11.33 -4.09
N VAL A 157 -2.02 -10.31 -4.11
CA VAL A 157 -2.02 -9.33 -5.19
C VAL A 157 -0.70 -8.57 -5.20
N CYS A 158 -0.12 -8.43 -6.39
CA CYS A 158 0.97 -7.51 -6.66
C CYS A 158 0.63 -6.62 -7.85
N THR A 159 0.47 -5.34 -7.59
CA THR A 159 0.40 -4.31 -8.63
C THR A 159 1.64 -3.42 -8.49
N ASN A 160 2.53 -3.48 -9.48
CA ASN A 160 3.69 -2.58 -9.50
C ASN A 160 3.19 -1.14 -9.73
N PRO A 161 3.30 -0.22 -8.76
CA PRO A 161 2.76 1.15 -8.90
C PRO A 161 3.44 1.95 -10.01
N ALA A 162 4.62 1.54 -10.44
CA ALA A 162 5.36 2.18 -11.54
C ALA A 162 5.08 1.52 -12.91
N ALA A 163 4.38 0.37 -12.92
CA ALA A 163 4.02 -0.36 -14.13
C ALA A 163 2.71 -1.13 -13.92
N LEU A 164 1.57 -0.41 -13.77
CA LEU A 164 0.26 -1.02 -13.51
C LEU A 164 -0.22 -1.96 -14.63
N GLY A 165 0.30 -1.80 -15.84
CA GLY A 165 0.07 -2.72 -16.96
C GLY A 165 0.90 -4.00 -16.90
N GLY A 166 1.67 -4.21 -15.82
CA GLY A 166 2.61 -5.33 -15.66
C GLY A 166 4.01 -5.03 -16.17
N GLY A 167 4.92 -5.95 -15.85
CA GLY A 167 6.32 -5.88 -16.26
C GLY A 167 7.20 -5.05 -15.34
N LYS A 168 8.41 -4.79 -15.84
CA LYS A 168 9.52 -4.16 -15.13
C LYS A 168 9.53 -2.66 -15.36
N ALA A 169 9.58 -1.87 -14.28
CA ALA A 169 9.83 -0.45 -14.34
C ALA A 169 11.31 -0.16 -14.03
N THR A 170 12.04 0.29 -15.03
CA THR A 170 13.50 0.55 -14.91
C THR A 170 13.80 1.98 -14.43
N ASN A 171 12.80 2.85 -14.42
CA ASN A 171 12.96 4.24 -13.98
C ASN A 171 11.69 4.74 -13.28
N PRO A 172 11.27 4.11 -12.18
CA PRO A 172 10.12 4.58 -11.42
C PRO A 172 10.39 5.99 -10.87
N LYS A 173 9.35 6.81 -10.83
CA LYS A 173 9.40 8.14 -10.19
C LYS A 173 9.35 7.98 -8.66
N ALA A 174 10.42 7.44 -8.09
CA ALA A 174 10.53 7.25 -6.65
C ALA A 174 10.88 8.56 -5.96
N TYR A 175 10.15 8.87 -4.88
CA TYR A 175 10.40 10.04 -4.04
C TYR A 175 10.78 9.57 -2.64
N TRP A 176 11.85 10.12 -2.13
CA TRP A 176 12.39 9.81 -0.82
C TRP A 176 12.43 11.06 0.04
N SER A 177 12.18 10.92 1.34
CA SER A 177 12.44 12.00 2.29
C SER A 177 13.94 12.30 2.29
N THR A 178 14.30 13.59 2.27
CA THR A 178 15.70 13.97 2.45
C THR A 178 16.17 13.67 3.86
N GLY A 179 15.34 13.92 4.87
CA GLY A 179 15.69 13.67 6.28
C GLY A 179 17.09 14.18 6.59
N ASP A 180 17.84 13.37 7.37
CA ASP A 180 19.25 13.65 7.69
C ASP A 180 20.23 12.92 6.75
N LYS A 181 19.75 12.38 5.63
CA LYS A 181 20.59 11.63 4.68
C LYS A 181 21.35 12.53 3.73
N GLU A 182 22.61 12.25 3.55
CA GLU A 182 23.44 12.87 2.52
C GLU A 182 23.24 12.13 1.18
N TRP A 183 22.24 12.57 0.40
CA TRP A 183 21.87 11.95 -0.87
C TRP A 183 22.93 12.06 -1.96
N VAL A 184 23.78 13.05 -1.89
CA VAL A 184 24.95 13.24 -2.75
C VAL A 184 26.08 13.75 -1.87
N LYS A 185 27.21 13.06 -1.85
CA LYS A 185 28.35 13.39 -1.00
C LYS A 185 28.75 14.87 -1.11
N GLY A 186 28.83 15.54 0.02
CA GLY A 186 29.19 16.96 0.12
C GLY A 186 28.09 17.93 -0.35
N LYS A 187 26.88 17.47 -0.62
CA LYS A 187 25.79 18.37 -1.07
C LYS A 187 24.58 18.30 -0.13
N LYS A 188 24.25 19.45 0.43
CA LYS A 188 22.98 19.63 1.12
C LYS A 188 21.84 19.77 0.11
N ILE A 189 20.73 19.11 0.39
CA ILE A 189 19.48 19.21 -0.38
C ILE A 189 18.45 19.90 0.50
N ASP A 190 17.99 21.08 0.07
CA ASP A 190 17.09 21.92 0.88
C ASP A 190 15.60 21.61 0.62
N THR A 191 15.27 20.66 -0.25
CA THR A 191 13.90 20.20 -0.45
C THR A 191 13.55 19.04 0.49
N PRO A 192 12.31 18.93 0.96
CA PRO A 192 11.92 17.85 1.87
C PRO A 192 11.90 16.45 1.22
N PHE A 193 11.91 16.41 -0.11
CA PHE A 193 11.94 15.18 -0.89
C PHE A 193 12.86 15.30 -2.08
N VAL A 194 13.49 14.17 -2.44
CA VAL A 194 14.25 14.01 -3.69
C VAL A 194 13.59 12.97 -4.57
N MET A 195 13.73 13.13 -5.86
CA MET A 195 13.42 12.10 -6.84
C MET A 195 14.73 11.47 -7.33
N THR A 196 14.78 10.15 -7.41
CA THR A 196 15.97 9.39 -7.78
C THR A 196 15.79 8.61 -9.08
N PRO A 197 15.72 9.28 -10.23
CA PRO A 197 15.51 8.58 -11.51
C PRO A 197 16.66 7.60 -11.77
N GLY A 198 16.30 6.39 -12.23
CA GLY A 198 17.24 5.33 -12.56
C GLY A 198 17.93 4.63 -11.39
N LEU A 199 17.74 5.10 -10.13
CA LEU A 199 18.39 4.49 -8.96
C LEU A 199 17.82 3.11 -8.61
N ILE A 200 16.53 2.91 -8.85
CA ILE A 200 15.88 1.62 -8.58
C ILE A 200 15.16 1.09 -9.82
N THR A 201 14.98 -0.21 -9.80
CA THR A 201 14.12 -0.94 -10.73
C THR A 201 13.10 -1.72 -9.92
N THR A 202 11.87 -1.81 -10.39
CA THR A 202 10.79 -2.52 -9.68
C THR A 202 10.06 -3.48 -10.60
N GLU A 203 9.71 -4.67 -10.09
CA GLU A 203 8.96 -5.69 -10.81
C GLU A 203 8.13 -6.53 -9.83
N CYS A 204 6.91 -6.95 -10.23
CA CYS A 204 6.19 -7.97 -9.48
C CYS A 204 6.80 -9.34 -9.73
N VAL A 205 7.15 -10.04 -8.66
CA VAL A 205 7.69 -11.40 -8.70
C VAL A 205 6.92 -12.33 -7.78
N SER A 206 6.91 -13.61 -8.13
CA SER A 206 6.36 -14.68 -7.29
C SER A 206 7.47 -15.68 -6.97
N LYS A 207 7.85 -15.77 -5.69
CA LYS A 207 8.91 -16.67 -5.19
C LYS A 207 8.48 -17.26 -3.84
N ASN A 208 8.63 -18.56 -3.65
CA ASN A 208 8.37 -19.24 -2.37
C ASN A 208 6.98 -18.90 -1.76
N ASN A 209 5.93 -18.99 -2.59
CA ASN A 209 4.56 -18.65 -2.21
C ASN A 209 4.33 -17.19 -1.77
N HIS A 210 5.28 -16.29 -2.06
CA HIS A 210 5.14 -14.84 -1.87
C HIS A 210 5.07 -14.16 -3.22
N THR A 211 4.13 -13.22 -3.37
CA THR A 211 4.01 -12.34 -4.54
C THR A 211 4.16 -10.90 -4.06
N TYR A 212 5.16 -10.19 -4.59
CA TYR A 212 5.55 -8.88 -4.10
C TYR A 212 6.25 -8.05 -5.19
N VAL A 213 6.35 -6.75 -4.96
CA VAL A 213 7.22 -5.88 -5.76
C VAL A 213 8.65 -6.08 -5.29
N GLU A 214 9.47 -6.67 -6.15
CA GLU A 214 10.92 -6.75 -5.96
C GLU A 214 11.54 -5.41 -6.33
N VAL A 215 12.36 -4.87 -5.44
CA VAL A 215 13.07 -3.61 -5.63
C VAL A 215 14.55 -3.92 -5.77
N HIS A 216 15.10 -3.63 -6.95
CA HIS A 216 16.52 -3.72 -7.22
C HIS A 216 17.14 -2.32 -7.18
N VAL A 217 18.26 -2.17 -6.47
CA VAL A 217 19.03 -0.93 -6.47
C VAL A 217 20.09 -1.02 -7.58
N ASN A 218 19.99 -0.11 -8.55
CA ASN A 218 20.94 -0.04 -9.68
C ASN A 218 22.23 0.66 -9.20
N ALA A 219 23.04 -0.04 -8.41
CA ALA A 219 24.32 0.47 -7.92
C ALA A 219 25.28 0.71 -9.08
N ASP A 220 25.81 1.92 -9.16
CA ASP A 220 26.89 2.30 -10.08
C ASP A 220 27.97 3.05 -9.31
N PRO A 221 29.23 2.54 -9.25
CA PRO A 221 30.33 3.22 -8.57
C PRO A 221 30.61 4.65 -9.06
N LYS A 222 30.11 5.01 -10.25
CA LYS A 222 30.24 6.35 -10.83
C LYS A 222 29.05 7.26 -10.48
N ASP A 223 27.97 6.69 -9.93
CA ASP A 223 26.83 7.49 -9.49
C ASP A 223 27.20 8.22 -8.19
N PRO A 224 27.17 9.55 -8.16
CA PRO A 224 27.51 10.30 -6.95
C PRO A 224 26.44 10.22 -5.86
N ARG A 225 25.28 9.62 -6.16
CA ARG A 225 24.19 9.43 -5.19
C ARG A 225 24.48 8.26 -4.27
N ILE A 226 23.83 8.22 -3.13
CA ILE A 226 23.90 7.05 -2.24
C ILE A 226 23.34 5.82 -2.94
N ASP A 227 24.02 4.68 -2.75
CA ASP A 227 23.67 3.41 -3.40
C ASP A 227 22.44 2.76 -2.77
N ASP A 228 22.16 3.06 -1.52
CA ASP A 228 21.10 2.43 -0.77
C ASP A 228 20.18 3.44 -0.06
N PRO A 229 19.11 3.84 -0.72
CA PRO A 229 18.15 4.77 -0.12
C PRO A 229 17.31 4.17 1.01
N ALA A 230 17.36 2.86 1.21
CA ALA A 230 16.50 2.12 2.13
C ALA A 230 17.26 1.42 3.27
N THR A 231 18.41 1.95 3.69
CA THR A 231 19.26 1.39 4.75
C THR A 231 18.79 1.66 6.18
N ASP A 232 17.55 2.04 6.43
CA ASP A 232 17.02 2.22 7.79
C ASP A 232 15.99 1.16 8.15
#